data_5c92ea70210d013262e5d555150c656b
#
_entry.id   5c92ea70210d013262e5d555150c656b
#
_cell.length_a   1.000
_cell.length_b   1.000
_cell.length_c   1.000
_cell.angle_alpha   90.00
_cell.angle_beta   90.00
_cell.angle_gamma   90.00
#
_symmetry.space_group_name_H-M   'P 1'
#
loop_
_entity.id
_entity.type
_entity.pdbx_description
1 polymer ?
#
loop_
_entity_poly.entity_id
_entity_poly.type
_entity_poly.pdbx_seq_one_letter_code
_entity_poly.pdbx_strand_id
1 'polypeptide(L)'
;MPEFEEWHNSLTNDEQDALDVRLELVSLRGPVLGRPYVDRVHQSRHHNMKEIRLPNGIRVLFAFDFRRSAVLLIGGNKSERDGSSPNWNRWYERVIPIADQILDRHITQLRNEEK
;
A
#
# COMPACT_ATOMS: atom_id res chain seq x y z
N MET A 1 -6.71 8.35 -5.40
CA MET A 1 -6.25 7.91 -6.74
C MET A 1 -7.27 6.97 -7.32
N PRO A 2 -7.67 7.16 -8.58
CA PRO A 2 -8.77 6.38 -9.17
C PRO A 2 -8.51 4.87 -9.15
N GLU A 3 -7.29 4.43 -9.42
CA GLU A 3 -6.94 3.01 -9.45
C GLU A 3 -7.11 2.37 -8.09
N PHE A 4 -6.73 3.07 -7.02
CA PHE A 4 -6.92 2.56 -5.67
C PHE A 4 -8.40 2.47 -5.32
N GLU A 5 -9.18 3.47 -5.68
CA GLU A 5 -10.63 3.49 -5.41
C GLU A 5 -11.33 2.34 -6.14
N GLU A 6 -10.99 2.10 -7.40
CA GLU A 6 -11.54 0.98 -8.15
C GLU A 6 -11.22 -0.36 -7.48
N TRP A 7 -9.98 -0.54 -7.07
CA TRP A 7 -9.57 -1.74 -6.38
C TRP A 7 -10.33 -1.90 -5.05
N HIS A 8 -10.41 -0.83 -4.26
CA HIS A 8 -11.13 -0.84 -2.99
C HIS A 8 -12.59 -1.25 -3.18
N ASN A 9 -13.23 -0.72 -4.21
CA ASN A 9 -14.63 -1.05 -4.51
C ASN A 9 -14.82 -2.50 -4.97
N SER A 10 -13.76 -3.15 -5.43
CA SER A 10 -13.82 -4.57 -5.82
C SER A 10 -13.77 -5.54 -4.64
N LEU A 11 -13.42 -5.06 -3.45
CA LEU A 11 -13.32 -5.89 -2.26
C LEU A 11 -14.72 -6.24 -1.73
N THR A 12 -14.82 -7.35 -1.01
CA THR A 12 -16.03 -7.68 -0.27
C THR A 12 -16.26 -6.66 0.86
N ASN A 13 -17.48 -6.61 1.38
CA ASN A 13 -17.78 -5.71 2.50
C ASN A 13 -16.91 -6.01 3.72
N ASP A 14 -16.68 -7.28 4.04
CA ASP A 14 -15.81 -7.67 5.16
C ASP A 14 -14.38 -7.24 4.94
N GLU A 15 -13.88 -7.37 3.71
CA GLU A 15 -12.53 -6.92 3.36
C GLU A 15 -12.40 -5.41 3.44
N GLN A 16 -13.39 -4.67 2.97
CA GLN A 16 -13.42 -3.21 3.09
C GLN A 16 -13.42 -2.77 4.55
N ASP A 17 -14.24 -3.41 5.39
CA ASP A 17 -14.28 -3.10 6.83
C ASP A 17 -12.94 -3.37 7.50
N ALA A 18 -12.31 -4.49 7.19
CA ALA A 18 -10.99 -4.82 7.73
C ALA A 18 -9.93 -3.80 7.31
N LEU A 19 -9.97 -3.35 6.07
CA LEU A 19 -9.07 -2.32 5.59
C LEU A 19 -9.34 -0.98 6.27
N ASP A 20 -10.59 -0.58 6.40
CA ASP A 20 -10.96 0.69 7.02
C ASP A 20 -10.48 0.78 8.47
N VAL A 21 -10.56 -0.32 9.23
CA VAL A 21 -10.03 -0.39 10.60
C VAL A 21 -8.52 -0.14 10.59
N ARG A 22 -7.79 -0.76 9.66
CA ARG A 22 -6.34 -0.60 9.56
C ARG A 22 -5.94 0.80 9.11
N LEU A 23 -6.69 1.41 8.20
CA LEU A 23 -6.47 2.80 7.78
C LEU A 23 -6.66 3.75 8.96
N GLU A 24 -7.64 3.50 9.80
CA GLU A 24 -7.83 4.28 11.02
C GLU A 24 -6.64 4.13 11.97
N LEU A 25 -6.13 2.91 12.16
CA LEU A 25 -4.94 2.67 12.98
C LEU A 25 -3.72 3.41 12.43
N VAL A 26 -3.53 3.40 11.12
CA VAL A 26 -2.44 4.13 10.46
C VAL A 26 -2.59 5.63 10.73
N SER A 27 -3.80 6.15 10.62
CA SER A 27 -4.08 7.57 10.87
C SER A 27 -3.78 7.96 12.33
N LEU A 28 -4.16 7.10 13.28
CA LEU A 28 -3.98 7.39 14.71
C LEU A 28 -2.55 7.19 15.19
N ARG A 29 -1.87 6.14 14.71
CA ARG A 29 -0.55 5.75 15.19
C ARG A 29 0.60 6.28 14.35
N GLY A 30 0.33 6.61 13.09
CA GLY A 30 1.34 7.13 12.18
C GLY A 30 2.49 6.15 11.90
N PRO A 31 3.70 6.67 11.65
CA PRO A 31 4.83 5.81 11.23
C PRO A 31 5.29 4.78 12.25
N VAL A 32 4.88 4.88 13.52
CA VAL A 32 5.29 3.90 14.54
C VAL A 32 4.45 2.62 14.50
N LEU A 33 3.32 2.61 13.79
CA LEU A 33 2.51 1.41 13.67
C LEU A 33 3.28 0.32 12.94
N GLY A 34 3.34 -0.87 13.53
CA GLY A 34 4.07 -2.02 12.98
C GLY A 34 3.22 -3.27 12.97
N ARG A 35 3.88 -4.42 12.99
CA ARG A 35 3.22 -5.72 12.98
C ARG A 35 2.22 -5.86 14.13
N PRO A 36 1.14 -6.60 13.92
CA PRO A 36 0.81 -7.39 12.73
C PRO A 36 0.13 -6.62 11.60
N TYR A 37 -0.17 -5.34 11.79
CA TYR A 37 -1.00 -4.56 10.87
C TYR A 37 -0.21 -3.97 9.71
N VAL A 38 1.03 -3.58 9.96
CA VAL A 38 1.90 -2.88 9.00
C VAL A 38 3.29 -3.49 9.05
N ASP A 39 3.94 -3.60 7.91
CA ASP A 39 5.34 -4.03 7.82
C ASP A 39 6.08 -3.20 6.78
N ARG A 40 7.40 -3.26 6.80
CA ARG A 40 8.24 -2.55 5.84
C ARG A 40 8.32 -3.30 4.53
N VAL A 41 8.43 -2.55 3.44
CA VAL A 41 8.69 -3.09 2.11
C VAL A 41 10.16 -2.86 1.79
N HIS A 42 10.96 -3.95 1.83
CA HIS A 42 12.41 -3.84 1.69
C HIS A 42 12.87 -3.68 0.24
N GLN A 43 12.08 -4.14 -0.73
CA GLN A 43 12.45 -4.14 -2.14
C GLN A 43 12.19 -2.80 -2.84
N SER A 44 11.53 -1.86 -2.15
CA SER A 44 11.29 -0.53 -2.70
C SER A 44 12.59 0.29 -2.67
N ARG A 45 12.77 1.16 -3.69
CA ARG A 45 13.85 2.15 -3.63
C ARG A 45 13.55 3.29 -2.65
N HIS A 46 12.33 3.36 -2.13
CA HIS A 46 11.96 4.29 -1.07
C HIS A 46 12.04 3.59 0.27
N HIS A 47 12.88 4.09 1.17
CA HIS A 47 13.11 3.46 2.48
C HIS A 47 11.88 3.45 3.38
N ASN A 48 10.95 4.36 3.15
CA ASN A 48 9.75 4.52 3.97
C ASN A 48 8.52 3.86 3.39
N MET A 49 8.66 3.07 2.32
CA MET A 49 7.51 2.32 1.81
C MET A 49 7.15 1.19 2.76
N LYS A 50 5.86 1.06 3.03
CA LYS A 50 5.30 0.08 3.94
C LYS A 50 4.12 -0.63 3.30
N GLU A 51 3.70 -1.72 3.92
CA GLU A 51 2.48 -2.43 3.51
C GLU A 51 1.51 -2.55 4.67
N ILE A 52 0.23 -2.34 4.40
CA ILE A 52 -0.87 -2.70 5.30
C ILE A 52 -1.19 -4.16 5.02
N ARG A 53 -1.27 -4.96 6.06
CA ARG A 53 -1.46 -6.40 5.98
C ARG A 53 -2.87 -6.76 6.41
N LEU A 54 -3.62 -7.37 5.51
CA LEU A 54 -4.94 -7.90 5.79
C LEU A 54 -4.92 -9.44 5.71
N PRO A 55 -5.96 -10.11 6.24
CA PRO A 55 -6.11 -11.55 6.02
C PRO A 55 -6.21 -11.90 4.54
N ASN A 56 -6.01 -13.17 4.24
CA ASN A 56 -6.17 -13.73 2.88
C ASN A 56 -5.20 -13.16 1.85
N GLY A 57 -4.05 -12.65 2.29
CA GLY A 57 -3.02 -12.18 1.37
C GLY A 57 -3.23 -10.79 0.81
N ILE A 58 -4.27 -10.08 1.23
CA ILE A 58 -4.53 -8.72 0.77
C ILE A 58 -3.48 -7.78 1.36
N ARG A 59 -2.91 -6.93 0.51
CA ARG A 59 -1.87 -5.97 0.90
C ARG A 59 -2.15 -4.63 0.24
N VAL A 60 -1.84 -3.55 0.98
CA VAL A 60 -1.87 -2.17 0.45
C VAL A 60 -0.50 -1.56 0.68
N LEU A 61 0.17 -1.19 -0.41
CA LEU A 61 1.44 -0.47 -0.32
C LEU A 61 1.17 1.02 -0.12
N PHE A 62 1.89 1.61 0.81
CA PHE A 62 1.72 3.02 1.16
C PHE A 62 3.04 3.60 1.69
N ALA A 63 3.08 4.91 1.82
CA ALA A 63 4.20 5.59 2.44
C ALA A 63 3.70 6.88 3.10
N PHE A 64 4.43 7.37 4.09
CA PHE A 64 4.21 8.71 4.61
C PHE A 64 5.05 9.68 3.80
N ASP A 65 4.43 10.78 3.37
CA ASP A 65 5.15 11.84 2.68
C ASP A 65 5.83 12.79 3.69
N PHE A 66 6.52 13.83 3.20
CA PHE A 66 7.20 14.75 4.09
C PHE A 66 6.25 15.63 4.90
N ARG A 67 4.97 15.66 4.57
CA ARG A 67 3.91 16.29 5.38
C ARG A 67 3.32 15.34 6.41
N ARG A 68 3.86 14.11 6.50
CA ARG A 68 3.40 13.04 7.37
C ARG A 68 1.98 12.55 7.05
N SER A 69 1.55 12.74 5.83
CA SER A 69 0.31 12.16 5.33
C SER A 69 0.57 10.78 4.76
N ALA A 70 -0.32 9.84 5.06
CA ALA A 70 -0.25 8.49 4.47
C ALA A 70 -0.74 8.55 3.03
N VAL A 71 0.09 8.10 2.11
CA VAL A 71 -0.23 8.06 0.68
C VAL A 71 -0.45 6.61 0.30
N LEU A 72 -1.69 6.26 -0.04
CA LEU A 72 -2.04 4.91 -0.47
C LEU A 72 -1.67 4.77 -1.95
N LEU A 73 -0.83 3.80 -2.26
CA LEU A 73 -0.22 3.67 -3.58
C LEU A 73 -0.90 2.63 -4.44
N ILE A 74 -0.98 1.40 -3.97
CA ILE A 74 -1.57 0.31 -4.73
C ILE A 74 -2.01 -0.80 -3.78
N GLY A 75 -3.16 -1.40 -4.06
CA GLY A 75 -3.66 -2.55 -3.35
C GLY A 75 -3.71 -3.77 -4.24
N GLY A 76 -3.70 -4.94 -3.63
CA GLY A 76 -3.83 -6.19 -4.35
C GLY A 76 -3.74 -7.38 -3.41
N ASN A 77 -3.68 -8.56 -4.00
CA ASN A 77 -3.59 -9.80 -3.26
C ASN A 77 -2.29 -10.51 -3.62
N LYS A 78 -1.36 -10.61 -2.65
CA LYS A 78 -0.08 -11.28 -2.88
C LYS A 78 -0.21 -12.78 -3.11
N SER A 79 -1.38 -13.34 -2.78
CA SER A 79 -1.70 -14.75 -3.03
C SER A 79 -2.31 -14.97 -4.41
N GLU A 80 -2.38 -13.93 -5.25
CA GLU A 80 -2.86 -14.05 -6.62
C GLU A 80 -2.09 -15.14 -7.35
N ARG A 81 -2.84 -16.00 -8.03
CA ARG A 81 -2.24 -17.14 -8.71
C ARG A 81 -1.76 -16.75 -10.10
N ASP A 82 -0.58 -17.26 -10.42
CA ASP A 82 -0.06 -17.27 -11.77
C ASP A 82 0.07 -18.73 -12.19
N GLY A 83 -0.92 -19.19 -12.96
CA GLY A 83 -1.03 -20.60 -13.28
C GLY A 83 -1.67 -21.39 -12.15
N SER A 84 -1.03 -22.45 -11.68
CA SER A 84 -1.61 -23.41 -10.75
C SER A 84 -1.30 -23.17 -9.28
N SER A 85 -0.34 -22.27 -8.96
CA SER A 85 0.05 -22.05 -7.57
C SER A 85 0.29 -20.57 -7.27
N PRO A 86 0.08 -20.16 -5.99
CA PRO A 86 0.37 -18.80 -5.59
C PRO A 86 1.84 -18.49 -5.74
N ASN A 87 2.17 -17.30 -6.19
CA ASN A 87 3.54 -16.81 -6.23
C ASN A 87 3.59 -15.42 -5.61
N TRP A 88 3.82 -15.38 -4.31
CA TRP A 88 3.82 -14.14 -3.54
C TRP A 88 4.95 -13.19 -3.95
N ASN A 89 6.14 -13.75 -4.27
CA ASN A 89 7.27 -12.94 -4.70
C ASN A 89 6.98 -12.25 -6.04
N ARG A 90 6.30 -12.92 -6.95
CA ARG A 90 5.92 -12.33 -8.24
C ARG A 90 5.01 -11.12 -8.08
N TRP A 91 4.06 -11.20 -7.15
CA TRP A 91 3.19 -10.06 -6.89
C TRP A 91 4.02 -8.85 -6.49
N TYR A 92 4.92 -8.99 -5.52
CA TYR A 92 5.79 -7.89 -5.09
C TYR A 92 6.69 -7.39 -6.20
N GLU A 93 7.31 -8.28 -6.96
CA GLU A 93 8.17 -7.92 -8.07
C GLU A 93 7.44 -7.08 -9.12
N ARG A 94 6.16 -7.36 -9.33
CA ARG A 94 5.34 -6.62 -10.29
C ARG A 94 4.87 -5.27 -9.73
N VAL A 95 4.41 -5.22 -8.50
CA VAL A 95 3.72 -4.04 -7.98
C VAL A 95 4.64 -3.01 -7.32
N ILE A 96 5.76 -3.42 -6.74
CA ILE A 96 6.65 -2.46 -6.06
C ILE A 96 7.19 -1.40 -7.03
N PRO A 97 7.65 -1.74 -8.24
CA PRO A 97 8.07 -0.70 -9.19
C PRO A 97 6.94 0.27 -9.56
N ILE A 98 5.71 -0.23 -9.64
CA ILE A 98 4.54 0.63 -9.92
C ILE A 98 4.30 1.57 -8.74
N ALA A 99 4.34 1.06 -7.52
CA ALA A 99 4.17 1.86 -6.31
C ALA A 99 5.28 2.91 -6.19
N ASP A 100 6.52 2.56 -6.51
CA ASP A 100 7.64 3.50 -6.53
C ASP A 100 7.38 4.67 -7.47
N GLN A 101 6.88 4.39 -8.68
CA GLN A 101 6.57 5.43 -9.65
C GLN A 101 5.42 6.33 -9.17
N ILE A 102 4.40 5.75 -8.55
CA ILE A 102 3.29 6.52 -8.00
C ILE A 102 3.78 7.46 -6.90
N LEU A 103 4.64 6.96 -6.02
CA LEU A 103 5.21 7.78 -4.95
C LEU A 103 6.11 8.88 -5.49
N ASP A 104 6.93 8.58 -6.50
CA ASP A 104 7.76 9.59 -7.17
C ASP A 104 6.91 10.75 -7.71
N ARG A 105 5.82 10.44 -8.39
CA ARG A 105 4.92 11.46 -8.93
C ARG A 105 4.28 12.30 -7.82
N HIS A 106 3.88 11.66 -6.74
CA HIS A 106 3.30 12.34 -5.60
C HIS A 106 4.30 13.32 -4.97
N ILE A 107 5.53 12.88 -4.74
CA ILE A 107 6.59 13.70 -4.15
C ILE A 107 6.89 14.90 -5.07
N THR A 108 6.99 14.67 -6.36
CA THR A 108 7.23 15.74 -7.34
C THR A 108 6.10 16.78 -7.31
N GLN A 109 4.87 16.31 -7.27
CA GLN A 109 3.70 17.20 -7.20
C GLN A 109 3.72 18.04 -5.93
N LEU A 110 4.01 17.45 -4.78
CA LEU A 110 4.10 18.18 -3.52
C LEU A 110 5.20 19.25 -3.54
N ARG A 111 6.36 18.94 -4.09
CA ARG A 111 7.45 19.89 -4.22
C ARG A 111 7.07 21.06 -5.12
N ASN A 112 6.32 20.80 -6.19
CA ASN A 112 5.84 21.86 -7.09
C ASN A 112 4.81 22.75 -6.40
N GLU A 113 3.97 22.20 -5.54
CA GLU A 113 3.00 22.98 -4.78
C GLU A 113 3.64 23.91 -3.77
N GLU A 114 4.85 23.61 -3.32
CA GLU A 114 5.57 24.40 -2.32
C GLU A 114 6.45 25.51 -2.93
N LYS A 115 6.49 25.62 -4.24
CA LYS A 115 7.24 26.67 -4.89
C LYS A 115 6.45 28.02 -4.90
#